data_e31ccdd3b77637577852b5151cfb279d
#
_entry.id   e31ccdd3b77637577852b5151cfb279d
#
_cell.length_a   1.000
_cell.length_b   1.000
_cell.length_c   1.000
_cell.angle_alpha   90.00
_cell.angle_beta   90.00
_cell.angle_gamma   90.00
#
_symmetry.space_group_name_H-M   'P 1'
#
loop_
_entity.id
_entity.type
_entity.pdbx_description
1 polymer ?
#
loop_
_entity_poly.entity_id
_entity_poly.type
_entity_poly.pdbx_seq_one_letter_code
_entity_poly.pdbx_strand_id
1 'polypeptide(L)' 'TAPIIVKDQAWIATDAFVGMGVTVGQGAVIGARACVFKDVEPWTVVGGNPAKFIKRREIKK' A
#
# COMPACT_ATOMS: atom_id res chain seq x y z
N THR A 1 -4.53 20.19 -0.71
CA THR A 1 -3.78 18.99 -0.37
C THR A 1 -4.73 17.81 -0.22
N ALA A 2 -4.55 16.78 -1.01
CA ALA A 2 -5.41 15.60 -0.94
C ALA A 2 -4.96 14.69 0.21
N PRO A 3 -5.89 14.19 1.01
CA PRO A 3 -5.53 13.31 2.12
C PRO A 3 -5.08 11.94 1.63
N ILE A 4 -4.24 11.31 2.44
CA ILE A 4 -3.87 9.91 2.26
C ILE A 4 -4.85 9.09 3.07
N ILE A 5 -5.47 8.10 2.45
CA ILE A 5 -6.43 7.24 3.12
C ILE A 5 -5.86 5.83 3.23
N VAL A 6 -5.77 5.33 4.45
CA VAL A 6 -5.30 3.97 4.72
C VAL A 6 -6.45 3.21 5.35
N LYS A 7 -6.92 2.18 4.65
CA LYS A 7 -8.05 1.39 5.13
C LYS A 7 -7.63 0.43 6.22
N ASP A 8 -8.60 -0.24 6.83
CA ASP A 8 -8.33 -1.16 7.92
C ASP A 8 -7.41 -2.31 7.49
N GLN A 9 -6.61 -2.79 8.43
CA GLN A 9 -5.72 -3.93 8.25
C GLN A 9 -4.63 -3.71 7.20
N ALA A 10 -4.49 -2.52 6.69
CA ALA A 10 -3.39 -2.18 5.80
C ALA A 10 -2.11 -2.03 6.63
N TRP A 11 -0.99 -2.41 6.05
CA TRP A 11 0.29 -2.31 6.71
C TRP A 11 1.27 -1.55 5.83
N ILE A 12 1.84 -0.50 6.38
CA ILE A 12 2.85 0.29 5.68
C ILE A 12 4.17 0.10 6.41
N ALA A 13 5.14 -0.47 5.73
CA ALA A 13 6.43 -0.79 6.33
C ALA A 13 7.29 0.46 6.47
N THR A 14 8.44 0.31 7.15
CA THR A 14 9.35 1.40 7.46
C THR A 14 9.83 2.12 6.20
N ASP A 15 9.88 3.44 6.29
CA ASP A 15 10.40 4.31 5.21
C ASP A 15 9.60 4.24 3.91
N ALA A 16 8.40 3.70 3.93
CA ALA A 16 7.55 3.74 2.76
C ALA A 16 7.00 5.15 2.55
N PHE A 17 6.91 5.58 1.30
CA PHE A 17 6.33 6.86 0.93
C PHE A 17 4.97 6.62 0.26
N VAL A 18 3.97 7.35 0.72
CA VAL A 18 2.64 7.30 0.10
C VAL A 18 2.29 8.71 -0.35
N GLY A 19 2.06 8.86 -1.63
CA GLY A 19 1.77 10.17 -2.21
C GLY A 19 0.40 10.70 -1.82
N MET A 20 0.22 12.01 -1.99
CA MET A 20 -1.06 12.66 -1.70
C MET A 20 -2.17 12.08 -2.56
N GLY A 21 -3.35 11.95 -1.96
CA GLY A 21 -4.53 11.47 -2.68
C GLY A 21 -4.56 9.98 -2.92
N VAL A 22 -3.56 9.24 -2.43
CA VAL A 22 -3.52 7.79 -2.60
C VAL A 22 -4.41 7.13 -1.56
N THR A 23 -5.19 6.15 -1.98
CA THR A 23 -5.97 5.31 -1.08
C THR A 23 -5.32 3.94 -1.01
N VAL A 24 -4.96 3.52 0.19
CA VAL A 24 -4.41 2.18 0.42
C VAL A 24 -5.57 1.29 0.83
N GLY A 25 -5.86 0.28 0.02
CA GLY A 25 -7.01 -0.58 0.22
C GLY A 25 -6.91 -1.43 1.48
N GLN A 26 -8.06 -1.93 1.92
CA GLN A 26 -8.13 -2.76 3.12
C GLN A 26 -7.19 -3.96 2.99
N GLY A 27 -6.40 -4.21 4.02
CA GLY A 27 -5.51 -5.36 4.05
C GLY A 27 -4.31 -5.29 3.12
N ALA A 28 -4.10 -4.17 2.44
CA ALA A 28 -2.95 -4.02 1.56
C ALA A 28 -1.67 -3.92 2.38
N VAL A 29 -0.56 -4.33 1.80
CA VAL A 29 0.76 -4.23 2.41
C VAL A 29 1.67 -3.42 1.51
N ILE A 30 2.28 -2.40 2.07
CA ILE A 30 3.26 -1.58 1.35
C ILE A 30 4.62 -1.91 1.92
N GLY A 31 5.49 -2.47 1.08
CA GLY A 31 6.82 -2.90 1.50
C GLY A 31 7.72 -1.75 1.91
N ALA A 32 8.80 -2.09 2.63
CA ALA A 32 9.75 -1.08 3.08
C ALA A 32 10.33 -0.30 1.92
N ARG A 33 10.43 1.01 2.10
CA ARG A 33 10.99 1.94 1.10
C ARG A 33 10.21 1.99 -0.21
N ALA A 34 8.99 1.47 -0.24
CA ALA A 34 8.16 1.58 -1.41
C ALA A 34 7.70 3.04 -1.60
N CYS A 35 7.60 3.46 -2.84
CA CYS A 35 7.08 4.78 -3.17
C CYS A 35 5.78 4.60 -3.93
N VAL A 36 4.67 4.89 -3.27
CA VAL A 36 3.33 4.63 -3.80
C VAL A 36 2.75 5.93 -4.34
N PHE A 37 2.46 5.94 -5.63
CA PHE A 37 1.91 7.12 -6.31
C PHE A 37 0.51 6.90 -6.84
N LYS A 38 -0.02 5.69 -6.75
CA LYS A 38 -1.36 5.34 -7.21
C LYS A 38 -2.08 4.56 -6.13
N ASP A 39 -3.40 4.51 -6.21
CA ASP A 39 -4.19 3.75 -5.26
C ASP A 39 -3.76 2.29 -5.25
N VAL A 40 -3.78 1.69 -4.07
CA VAL A 40 -3.41 0.30 -3.87
C VAL A 40 -4.68 -0.51 -3.65
N GLU A 41 -4.87 -1.55 -4.45
CA GLU A 41 -6.06 -2.39 -4.32
C GLU A 41 -6.05 -3.15 -2.99
N PRO A 42 -7.23 -3.49 -2.47
CA PRO A 42 -7.31 -4.29 -1.24
C PRO A 42 -6.58 -5.62 -1.37
N TRP A 43 -6.02 -6.07 -0.26
CA TRP A 43 -5.36 -7.39 -0.15
C TRP A 43 -4.23 -7.59 -1.14
N THR A 44 -3.52 -6.53 -1.46
CA THR A 44 -2.43 -6.53 -2.43
C THR A 44 -1.15 -6.13 -1.73
N VAL A 45 -0.04 -6.78 -2.10
CA VAL A 45 1.29 -6.42 -1.61
C VAL A 45 2.01 -5.68 -2.72
N VAL A 46 2.47 -4.49 -2.42
CA VAL A 46 3.25 -3.69 -3.37
C VAL A 46 4.58 -3.30 -2.77
N GLY A 47 5.56 -3.04 -3.62
CA GLY A 47 6.88 -2.62 -3.14
C GLY A 47 7.70 -2.02 -4.26
N GLY A 48 8.82 -1.43 -3.88
CA GLY A 48 9.76 -0.83 -4.81
C GLY A 48 9.52 0.64 -5.06
N ASN A 49 10.34 1.22 -5.89
CA ASN A 49 10.27 2.64 -6.27
C ASN A 49 10.35 2.74 -7.79
N PRO A 50 9.24 3.05 -8.49
CA PRO A 50 7.89 3.19 -7.96
C PRO A 50 7.30 1.85 -7.50
N ALA A 51 6.35 1.91 -6.60
CA ALA A 51 5.73 0.71 -6.06
C ALA A 51 5.01 -0.06 -7.16
N LYS A 52 5.23 -1.36 -7.17
CA LYS A 52 4.62 -2.25 -8.16
C LYS A 52 3.98 -3.43 -7.46
N PHE A 53 3.01 -4.02 -8.11
CA PHE A 53 2.34 -5.22 -7.60
C PHE A 53 3.36 -6.34 -7.41
N ILE A 54 3.37 -6.94 -6.24
CA ILE A 54 4.21 -8.09 -5.96
C ILE A 54 3.36 -9.36 -5.94
N LYS A 55 2.31 -9.37 -5.12
CA LYS A 55 1.42 -10.51 -5.01
C LYS A 55 0.14 -10.12 -4.29
N ARG A 56 -0.85 -10.99 -4.34
CA ARG A 56 -2.04 -10.80 -3.52
C ARG A 56 -1.76 -11.33 -2.12
N ARG A 57 -2.27 -10.63 -1.13
CA ARG A 57 -2.16 -11.07 0.24
C ARG A 57 -3.26 -12.09 0.52
N GLU A 58 -2.88 -13.28 0.95
CA GLU A 58 -3.84 -14.27 1.35
C GLU A 58 -4.07 -14.22 2.84
N ILE A 59 -5.33 -14.34 3.23
CA ILE A 59 -5.68 -14.44 4.63
C ILE A 59 -6.11 -15.85 4.87
N LYS A 60 -5.41 -16.52 5.77
CA LYS A 60 -5.81 -17.85 6.21
C LYS A 60 -6.71 -17.71 7.42
N LYS A 61 -7.81 -18.32 7.34
CA LYS A 61 -8.75 -18.35 8.46
C LYS A 61 -8.46 -19.54 9.35
#